data_67463ddbe46808742e47d274e4e134af
#
_entry.id   67463ddbe46808742e47d274e4e134af
#
_cell.length_a   1.000
_cell.length_b   1.000
_cell.length_c   1.000
_cell.angle_alpha   90.00
_cell.angle_beta   90.00
_cell.angle_gamma   90.00
#
_symmetry.space_group_name_H-M   'P 1'
#
loop_
_entity.id
_entity.type
_entity.pdbx_description
1 polymer ?
#
loop_
_entity_poly.entity_id
_entity_poly.type
_entity_poly.pdbx_seq_one_letter_code
_entity_poly.pdbx_strand_id
1 'polypeptide(L)'
;MSKLDEDVQKIGDKLVFNPYNTNNKEITTQEIKNILKQYGVPCNIYNDKLYKRAFVHKSYVKKPLLENESENILVVEKPHNCLPLSTKSNERLEFLGDGVLECITKYYLYRTYPKENEGFMTEKKIAIVKNEHIGRIAYEMGLH
;
A
#
# COMPACT_ATOMS: atom_id res chain seq x y z
N MET A 1 11.76 21.51 16.17
CA MET A 1 10.39 21.53 15.64
C MET A 1 10.15 20.16 15.01
N SER A 2 9.39 19.30 15.68
CA SER A 2 8.92 18.04 15.07
C SER A 2 8.07 18.42 13.86
N LYS A 3 8.36 17.83 12.68
CA LYS A 3 7.44 17.94 11.54
C LYS A 3 6.12 17.36 12.03
N LEU A 4 5.08 18.20 12.07
CA LEU A 4 3.71 17.71 12.24
C LEU A 4 3.51 16.55 11.26
N ASP A 5 2.97 15.45 11.76
CA ASP A 5 2.66 14.29 10.96
C ASP A 5 1.73 14.72 9.80
N GLU A 6 2.04 14.31 8.58
CA GLU A 6 1.32 14.71 7.36
C GLU A 6 -0.20 14.43 7.43
N ASP A 7 -0.60 13.56 8.37
CA ASP A 7 -2.00 13.16 8.57
C ASP A 7 -2.75 14.04 9.60
N VAL A 8 -2.07 15.04 10.21
CA VAL A 8 -2.71 15.98 11.15
C VAL A 8 -3.16 17.24 10.40
N GLN A 9 -4.45 17.51 10.44
CA GLN A 9 -5.06 18.65 9.77
C GLN A 9 -5.27 19.81 10.76
N LYS A 10 -5.03 21.05 10.30
CA LYS A 10 -5.38 22.25 11.07
C LYS A 10 -6.78 22.69 10.70
N ILE A 11 -7.69 22.64 11.67
CA ILE A 11 -9.09 23.10 11.54
C ILE A 11 -9.29 24.28 12.49
N GLY A 12 -9.28 25.50 11.96
CA GLY A 12 -9.25 26.72 12.79
C GLY A 12 -7.95 26.77 13.60
N ASP A 13 -8.08 26.92 14.93
CA ASP A 13 -6.93 26.93 15.84
C ASP A 13 -6.58 25.55 16.44
N LYS A 14 -7.28 24.51 16.02
CA LYS A 14 -7.09 23.16 16.53
C LYS A 14 -6.36 22.27 15.51
N LEU A 15 -5.45 21.43 16.02
CA LEU A 15 -4.87 20.32 15.27
C LEU A 15 -5.76 19.09 15.44
N VAL A 16 -6.13 18.47 14.34
CA VAL A 16 -7.07 17.33 14.34
C VAL A 16 -6.46 16.16 13.56
N PHE A 17 -6.40 15.01 14.20
CA PHE A 17 -6.09 13.75 13.56
C PHE A 17 -7.38 12.96 13.32
N ASN A 18 -7.80 12.89 12.05
CA ASN A 18 -8.98 12.14 11.62
C ASN A 18 -8.63 11.23 10.42
N PRO A 19 -8.20 10.01 10.66
CA PRO A 19 -7.85 9.06 9.61
C PRO A 19 -9.05 8.32 9.02
N TYR A 20 -10.24 8.46 9.62
CA TYR A 20 -11.39 7.63 9.30
C TYR A 20 -12.02 7.99 7.96
N ASN A 21 -12.33 6.96 7.17
CA ASN A 21 -13.05 7.06 5.91
C ASN A 21 -14.09 5.93 5.83
N THR A 22 -15.35 6.30 5.67
CA THR A 22 -16.48 5.37 5.60
C THR A 22 -16.48 4.49 4.35
N ASN A 23 -15.73 4.88 3.32
CA ASN A 23 -15.60 4.12 2.07
C ASN A 23 -14.54 3.01 2.17
N ASN A 24 -13.70 3.01 3.20
CA ASN A 24 -12.71 1.97 3.38
C ASN A 24 -13.36 0.62 3.63
N LYS A 25 -12.92 -0.39 2.90
CA LYS A 25 -13.35 -1.79 3.05
C LYS A 25 -12.13 -2.68 3.21
N GLU A 26 -12.26 -3.69 4.05
CA GLU A 26 -11.22 -4.72 4.15
C GLU A 26 -11.39 -5.73 3.02
N ILE A 27 -10.31 -6.01 2.29
CA ILE A 27 -10.31 -7.08 1.29
C ILE A 27 -10.54 -8.44 1.97
N THR A 28 -11.44 -9.23 1.42
CA THR A 28 -11.74 -10.56 1.95
C THR A 28 -10.77 -11.62 1.41
N THR A 29 -10.61 -12.71 2.16
CA THR A 29 -9.82 -13.86 1.71
C THR A 29 -10.34 -14.46 0.39
N GLN A 30 -11.65 -14.37 0.14
CA GLN A 30 -12.24 -14.86 -1.09
C GLN A 30 -11.89 -13.97 -2.30
N GLU A 31 -11.91 -12.65 -2.13
CA GLU A 31 -11.47 -11.72 -3.17
C GLU A 31 -10.00 -11.93 -3.52
N ILE A 32 -9.13 -12.08 -2.51
CA ILE A 32 -7.71 -12.40 -2.73
C ILE A 32 -7.57 -13.69 -3.56
N LYS A 33 -8.28 -14.76 -3.19
CA LYS A 33 -8.25 -16.02 -3.94
C LYS A 33 -8.73 -15.87 -5.38
N ASN A 34 -9.78 -15.09 -5.59
CA ASN A 34 -10.32 -14.86 -6.94
C ASN A 34 -9.28 -14.14 -7.82
N ILE A 35 -8.63 -13.10 -7.29
CA ILE A 35 -7.58 -12.36 -8.00
C ILE A 35 -6.41 -13.31 -8.34
N LEU A 36 -5.89 -14.04 -7.37
CA LEU A 36 -4.80 -14.99 -7.61
C LEU A 36 -5.15 -16.01 -8.68
N LYS A 37 -6.36 -16.59 -8.60
CA LYS A 37 -6.86 -17.56 -9.59
C LYS A 37 -6.96 -16.98 -10.98
N GLN A 38 -7.42 -15.74 -11.12
CA GLN A 38 -7.54 -15.05 -12.41
C GLN A 38 -6.20 -14.95 -13.13
N TYR A 39 -5.10 -14.79 -12.38
CA TYR A 39 -3.75 -14.69 -12.92
C TYR A 39 -2.96 -16.02 -12.86
N GLY A 40 -3.64 -17.15 -12.66
CA GLY A 40 -3.02 -18.47 -12.69
C GLY A 40 -2.12 -18.80 -11.50
N VAL A 41 -2.22 -18.02 -10.41
CA VAL A 41 -1.44 -18.26 -9.19
C VAL A 41 -2.17 -19.27 -8.31
N PRO A 42 -1.48 -20.29 -7.74
CA PRO A 42 -2.08 -21.24 -6.81
C PRO A 42 -2.76 -20.54 -5.63
N CYS A 43 -4.02 -20.91 -5.34
CA CYS A 43 -4.85 -20.25 -4.33
C CYS A 43 -4.60 -20.67 -2.89
N ASN A 44 -3.45 -21.25 -2.57
CA ASN A 44 -3.10 -21.63 -1.20
C ASN A 44 -2.63 -20.40 -0.42
N ILE A 45 -3.56 -19.76 0.29
CA ILE A 45 -3.26 -18.64 1.16
C ILE A 45 -2.91 -19.17 2.55
N TYR A 46 -1.63 -19.18 2.88
CA TYR A 46 -1.14 -19.61 4.21
C TYR A 46 -1.30 -18.54 5.28
N ASN A 47 -1.27 -17.26 4.88
CA ASN A 47 -1.36 -16.12 5.80
C ASN A 47 -2.11 -14.95 5.15
N ASP A 48 -3.41 -14.95 5.28
CA ASP A 48 -4.30 -13.91 4.75
C ASP A 48 -4.04 -12.52 5.37
N LYS A 49 -3.53 -12.47 6.62
CA LYS A 49 -3.19 -11.22 7.30
C LYS A 49 -2.09 -10.44 6.58
N LEU A 50 -1.17 -11.10 5.88
CA LEU A 50 -0.15 -10.41 5.09
C LEU A 50 -0.76 -9.76 3.85
N TYR A 51 -1.67 -10.48 3.17
CA TYR A 51 -2.39 -9.92 2.03
C TYR A 51 -3.24 -8.71 2.44
N LYS A 52 -4.04 -8.85 3.50
CA LYS A 52 -4.85 -7.75 4.04
C LYS A 52 -4.00 -6.54 4.41
N ARG A 53 -2.84 -6.77 5.07
CA ARG A 53 -1.93 -5.70 5.43
C ARG A 53 -1.32 -4.99 4.22
N ALA A 54 -1.18 -5.64 3.07
CA ALA A 54 -0.69 -4.99 1.84
C ALA A 54 -1.57 -3.83 1.38
N PHE A 55 -2.84 -3.81 1.78
CA PHE A 55 -3.81 -2.74 1.49
C PHE A 55 -3.94 -1.69 2.60
N VAL A 56 -3.12 -1.72 3.64
CA VAL A 56 -3.19 -0.75 4.74
C VAL A 56 -2.17 0.35 4.54
N HIS A 57 -2.63 1.51 4.08
CA HIS A 57 -1.79 2.70 3.96
C HIS A 57 -1.39 3.23 5.35
N LYS A 58 -0.23 3.90 5.44
CA LYS A 58 0.32 4.47 6.70
C LYS A 58 -0.63 5.43 7.41
N SER A 59 -1.48 6.15 6.66
CA SER A 59 -2.47 7.06 7.24
C SER A 59 -3.58 6.35 8.03
N TYR A 60 -3.77 5.04 7.82
CA TYR A 60 -4.81 4.25 8.49
C TYR A 60 -4.25 3.37 9.62
N VAL A 61 -3.23 3.85 10.32
CA VAL A 61 -2.55 3.17 11.42
C VAL A 61 -2.69 3.98 12.70
N LYS A 62 -2.83 3.30 13.84
CA LYS A 62 -2.79 3.93 15.17
C LYS A 62 -1.50 4.70 15.37
N LYS A 63 -1.61 5.89 15.92
CA LYS A 63 -0.49 6.78 16.24
C LYS A 63 -0.40 7.03 17.75
N PRO A 64 0.14 6.09 18.54
CA PRO A 64 0.17 6.19 20.01
C PRO A 64 0.88 7.46 20.52
N LEU A 65 1.83 8.00 19.75
CA LEU A 65 2.53 9.22 20.12
C LEU A 65 1.61 10.44 20.11
N LEU A 66 0.67 10.51 19.16
CA LEU A 66 -0.31 11.60 19.11
C LEU A 66 -1.32 11.52 20.26
N GLU A 67 -1.63 10.30 20.75
CA GLU A 67 -2.52 10.07 21.86
C GLU A 67 -1.89 10.43 23.21
N ASN A 68 -0.54 10.35 23.32
CA ASN A 68 0.21 10.56 24.56
C ASN A 68 0.88 11.92 24.67
N GLU A 69 1.07 12.64 23.56
CA GLU A 69 1.67 13.98 23.60
C GLU A 69 0.61 15.00 23.99
N SER A 70 0.96 15.80 25.00
CA SER A 70 0.18 16.92 25.54
C SER A 70 0.03 18.10 24.56
N GLU A 71 0.34 17.92 23.31
CA GLU A 71 0.15 18.89 22.24
C GLU A 71 -1.31 18.81 21.80
N ASN A 72 -2.09 19.80 22.07
CA ASN A 72 -3.43 20.17 21.59
C ASN A 72 -3.98 19.48 20.30
N ILE A 73 -3.67 18.19 20.09
CA ILE A 73 -4.12 17.41 18.94
C ILE A 73 -5.38 16.65 19.35
N LEU A 74 -6.49 16.97 18.72
CA LEU A 74 -7.73 16.24 18.87
C LEU A 74 -7.67 14.97 18.03
N VAL A 75 -7.57 13.82 18.68
CA VAL A 75 -7.74 12.51 18.03
C VAL A 75 -9.23 12.21 17.95
N VAL A 76 -9.75 12.07 16.74
CA VAL A 76 -11.18 11.79 16.51
C VAL A 76 -11.51 10.37 16.93
N GLU A 77 -12.58 10.18 17.68
CA GLU A 77 -13.08 8.84 18.00
C GLU A 77 -13.55 8.10 16.75
N LYS A 78 -13.39 6.76 16.77
CA LYS A 78 -13.78 5.93 15.63
C LYS A 78 -15.30 6.02 15.37
N PRO A 79 -15.73 6.52 14.19
CA PRO A 79 -17.12 6.47 13.79
C PRO A 79 -17.63 5.03 13.70
N HIS A 80 -18.91 4.82 14.00
CA HIS A 80 -19.54 3.49 14.04
C HIS A 80 -19.39 2.71 12.73
N ASN A 81 -19.46 3.41 11.60
CA ASN A 81 -19.40 2.85 10.24
C ASN A 81 -18.01 2.81 9.63
N CYS A 82 -16.95 3.05 10.42
CA CYS A 82 -15.57 2.97 9.94
C CYS A 82 -14.86 1.72 10.44
N LEU A 83 -13.91 1.24 9.65
CA LEU A 83 -13.00 0.17 10.08
C LEU A 83 -12.13 0.64 11.25
N PRO A 84 -11.68 -0.26 12.14
CA PRO A 84 -10.71 0.09 13.17
C PRO A 84 -9.34 0.38 12.53
N LEU A 85 -8.57 1.28 13.14
CA LEU A 85 -7.20 1.53 12.72
C LEU A 85 -6.33 0.29 12.92
N SER A 86 -5.49 0.02 11.93
CA SER A 86 -4.50 -1.05 12.01
C SER A 86 -3.35 -0.69 12.94
N THR A 87 -2.58 -1.70 13.35
CA THR A 87 -1.34 -1.50 14.13
C THR A 87 -0.10 -1.40 13.25
N LYS A 88 -0.18 -1.81 11.98
CA LYS A 88 0.95 -1.86 11.04
C LYS A 88 0.47 -1.49 9.64
N SER A 89 1.23 -0.65 8.97
CA SER A 89 1.05 -0.29 7.55
C SER A 89 1.63 -1.35 6.61
N ASN A 90 1.44 -1.10 5.31
CA ASN A 90 2.04 -1.88 4.22
C ASN A 90 3.50 -1.49 3.90
N GLU A 91 4.05 -0.41 4.44
CA GLU A 91 5.34 0.16 4.00
C GLU A 91 6.49 -0.86 3.92
N ARG A 92 6.60 -1.78 4.88
CA ARG A 92 7.62 -2.83 4.82
C ARG A 92 7.36 -3.88 3.74
N LEU A 93 6.09 -4.14 3.42
CA LEU A 93 5.71 -5.05 2.33
C LEU A 93 5.93 -4.37 0.99
N GLU A 94 5.65 -3.08 0.88
CA GLU A 94 5.92 -2.25 -0.28
C GLU A 94 7.42 -2.24 -0.60
N PHE A 95 8.28 -1.94 0.39
CA PHE A 95 9.74 -1.99 0.23
C PHE A 95 10.24 -3.33 -0.30
N LEU A 96 9.72 -4.44 0.24
CA LEU A 96 10.07 -5.78 -0.24
C LEU A 96 9.51 -6.03 -1.65
N GLY A 97 8.27 -5.62 -1.89
CA GLY A 97 7.58 -5.79 -3.16
C GLY A 97 8.29 -5.09 -4.31
N ASP A 98 8.79 -3.89 -4.10
CA ASP A 98 9.58 -3.14 -5.08
C ASP A 98 10.83 -3.92 -5.50
N GLY A 99 11.57 -4.46 -4.55
CA GLY A 99 12.75 -5.28 -4.85
C GLY A 99 12.41 -6.54 -5.63
N VAL A 100 11.31 -7.21 -5.30
CA VAL A 100 10.83 -8.41 -6.01
C VAL A 100 10.40 -8.05 -7.44
N LEU A 101 9.61 -6.98 -7.59
CA LEU A 101 9.13 -6.51 -8.89
C LEU A 101 10.31 -6.12 -9.80
N GLU A 102 11.28 -5.40 -9.26
CA GLU A 102 12.48 -5.01 -10.00
C GLU A 102 13.29 -6.24 -10.44
N CYS A 103 13.48 -7.20 -9.56
CA CYS A 103 14.20 -8.44 -9.86
C CYS A 103 13.52 -9.23 -10.99
N ILE A 104 12.20 -9.45 -10.88
CA ILE A 104 11.43 -10.20 -11.89
C ILE A 104 11.46 -9.47 -13.23
N THR A 105 11.30 -8.15 -13.24
CA THR A 105 11.32 -7.34 -14.46
C THR A 105 12.68 -7.41 -15.16
N LYS A 106 13.76 -7.27 -14.40
CA LYS A 106 15.13 -7.40 -14.94
C LYS A 106 15.38 -8.79 -15.51
N TYR A 107 14.96 -9.84 -14.80
CA TYR A 107 15.10 -11.21 -15.27
C TYR A 107 14.30 -11.45 -16.56
N TYR A 108 13.06 -10.96 -16.62
CA TYR A 108 12.24 -11.03 -17.82
C TYR A 108 12.91 -10.35 -19.01
N LEU A 109 13.38 -9.13 -18.86
CA LEU A 109 14.04 -8.36 -19.93
C LEU A 109 15.33 -9.06 -20.41
N TYR A 110 16.15 -9.53 -19.48
CA TYR A 110 17.37 -10.28 -19.79
C TYR A 110 17.09 -11.53 -20.63
N ARG A 111 16.02 -12.25 -20.33
CA ARG A 111 15.61 -13.44 -21.08
C ARG A 111 14.99 -13.10 -22.43
N THR A 112 14.19 -12.04 -22.49
CA THR A 112 13.41 -11.68 -23.68
C THR A 112 14.28 -10.99 -24.76
N TYR A 113 15.28 -10.25 -24.32
CA TYR A 113 16.12 -9.44 -25.22
C TYR A 113 17.63 -9.82 -25.13
N PRO A 114 18.01 -11.03 -25.52
CA PRO A 114 19.37 -11.53 -25.30
C PRO A 114 20.46 -10.82 -26.13
N LYS A 115 20.08 -10.02 -27.13
CA LYS A 115 21.01 -9.27 -28.01
C LYS A 115 21.09 -7.79 -27.66
N GLU A 116 20.24 -7.31 -26.78
CA GLU A 116 20.17 -5.90 -26.41
C GLU A 116 21.16 -5.56 -25.28
N ASN A 117 21.61 -4.33 -25.27
CA ASN A 117 22.55 -3.84 -24.27
C ASN A 117 21.85 -3.45 -22.96
N GLU A 118 22.64 -3.15 -21.94
CA GLU A 118 22.18 -2.75 -20.61
C GLU A 118 21.34 -1.47 -20.64
N GLY A 119 21.71 -0.48 -21.47
CA GLY A 119 20.97 0.78 -21.60
C GLY A 119 19.54 0.57 -22.07
N PHE A 120 19.34 -0.25 -23.11
CA PHE A 120 18.02 -0.64 -23.59
C PHE A 120 17.19 -1.33 -22.48
N MET A 121 17.79 -2.31 -21.79
CA MET A 121 17.08 -3.03 -20.72
C MET A 121 16.70 -2.10 -19.58
N THR A 122 17.56 -1.15 -19.22
CA THR A 122 17.30 -0.15 -18.18
C THR A 122 16.14 0.77 -18.56
N GLU A 123 16.12 1.27 -19.78
CA GLU A 123 15.01 2.09 -20.29
C GLU A 123 13.67 1.33 -20.24
N LYS A 124 13.64 0.10 -20.71
CA LYS A 124 12.45 -0.75 -20.69
C LYS A 124 12.00 -1.06 -19.27
N LYS A 125 12.95 -1.35 -18.35
CA LYS A 125 12.64 -1.57 -16.94
C LYS A 125 11.93 -0.35 -16.34
N ILE A 126 12.46 0.86 -16.54
CA ILE A 126 11.84 2.09 -16.01
C ILE A 126 10.42 2.25 -16.55
N ALA A 127 10.19 2.00 -17.83
CA ALA A 127 8.84 2.09 -18.41
C ALA A 127 7.85 1.08 -17.81
N ILE A 128 8.31 -0.13 -17.48
CA ILE A 128 7.47 -1.19 -16.91
C ILE A 128 7.11 -0.90 -15.44
N VAL A 129 8.10 -0.48 -14.63
CA VAL A 129 7.92 -0.34 -13.17
C VAL A 129 7.51 1.07 -12.72
N LYS A 130 7.24 2.00 -13.63
CA LYS A 130 6.76 3.33 -13.23
C LYS A 130 5.38 3.26 -12.57
N ASN A 131 5.16 4.10 -11.58
CA ASN A 131 3.94 4.10 -10.77
C ASN A 131 2.66 4.20 -11.60
N GLU A 132 2.65 5.01 -12.66
CA GLU A 132 1.51 5.14 -13.57
C GLU A 132 1.11 3.80 -14.22
N HIS A 133 2.11 3.02 -14.66
CA HIS A 133 1.88 1.74 -15.30
C HIS A 133 1.42 0.69 -14.29
N ILE A 134 2.07 0.62 -13.13
CA ILE A 134 1.69 -0.29 -12.04
C ILE A 134 0.30 0.06 -11.52
N GLY A 135 -0.02 1.34 -11.37
CA GLY A 135 -1.35 1.80 -10.97
C GLY A 135 -2.45 1.35 -11.94
N ARG A 136 -2.19 1.41 -13.26
CA ARG A 136 -3.12 0.89 -14.26
C ARG A 136 -3.31 -0.63 -14.14
N ILE A 137 -2.24 -1.39 -13.95
CA ILE A 137 -2.32 -2.84 -13.72
C ILE A 137 -3.13 -3.13 -12.46
N ALA A 138 -2.87 -2.43 -11.38
CA ALA A 138 -3.62 -2.59 -10.13
C ALA A 138 -5.12 -2.30 -10.32
N TYR A 139 -5.46 -1.27 -11.11
CA TYR A 139 -6.84 -0.97 -11.46
C TYR A 139 -7.49 -2.12 -12.26
N GLU A 140 -6.82 -2.63 -13.29
CA GLU A 140 -7.28 -3.76 -14.09
C GLU A 140 -7.45 -5.05 -13.27
N MET A 141 -6.65 -5.21 -12.21
CA MET A 141 -6.75 -6.31 -11.25
C MET A 141 -7.89 -6.13 -10.23
N GLY A 142 -8.54 -4.98 -10.20
CA GLY A 142 -9.58 -4.66 -9.21
C GLY A 142 -9.02 -4.38 -7.81
N LEU A 143 -7.80 -3.84 -7.73
CA LEU A 143 -7.10 -3.51 -6.47
C LEU A 143 -7.25 -2.04 -6.06
N HIS A 144 -8.33 -1.37 -6.46
CA HIS A 144 -8.58 0.08 -6.24
C HIS A 144 -9.74 0.32 -5.29
#